data_319071251418cb6e71554bf99fab6e87
#
_entry.id   319071251418cb6e71554bf99fab6e87
#
_cell.length_a   1.000
_cell.length_b   1.000
_cell.length_c   1.000
_cell.angle_alpha   90.00
_cell.angle_beta   90.00
_cell.angle_gamma   90.00
#
_symmetry.space_group_name_H-M   'P 1'
#
loop_
_entity.id
_entity.type
_entity.pdbx_description
1 polymer ?
#
loop_
_entity_poly.entity_id
_entity_poly.type
_entity_poly.pdbx_seq_one_letter_code
_entity_poly.pdbx_strand_id
1 'polypeptide(L)'
;MSLLEINDVNMNYHTKNGATEAIKHLSFNIEEGEFLSIIGPSGCGKSTLLNIISGLLEPSSGKVIYNDPEVKNNLDKMGYMFQKDYLFPWLTVRENVLLGLKIKNILTEENIKNADKLLKSYDLEKFKDHKPTQLSGGMRQRVALIRTLALNPRILLLDEPFSALDYQTRQKVTDDVYEIIKREGKTAIMVTHDLGEAIIMSKRVIVLTKRPATIKDDVEIVFANKDATPFKKRQEPEFNKYFGELWKEIDGVNG
;
A
#
# COMPACT_ATOMS: atom_id res chain seq x y z
N MET A 1 10.37 4.73 17.15
CA MET A 1 11.46 3.88 16.61
C MET A 1 11.11 3.49 15.19
N SER A 2 12.07 3.63 14.29
CA SER A 2 11.89 3.23 12.89
C SER A 2 11.56 1.74 12.81
N LEU A 3 10.45 1.38 12.17
CA LEU A 3 10.06 -0.01 11.92
C LEU A 3 10.77 -0.55 10.68
N LEU A 4 10.96 0.30 9.67
CA LEU A 4 11.60 -0.04 8.41
C LEU A 4 12.55 1.08 8.00
N GLU A 5 13.74 0.73 7.53
CA GLU A 5 14.73 1.66 6.99
C GLU A 5 15.16 1.25 5.60
N ILE A 6 15.10 2.19 4.69
CA ILE A 6 15.62 2.09 3.33
C ILE A 6 16.93 2.90 3.30
N ASN A 7 18.06 2.23 3.10
CA ASN A 7 19.39 2.83 3.21
C ASN A 7 20.14 2.74 1.89
N ASP A 8 20.27 3.88 1.22
CA ASP A 8 21.04 4.07 -0.03
C ASP A 8 20.70 3.05 -1.12
N VAL A 9 19.40 2.76 -1.28
CA VAL A 9 18.91 1.77 -2.24
C VAL A 9 19.09 2.28 -3.66
N ASN A 10 19.74 1.44 -4.49
CA ASN A 10 19.93 1.65 -5.91
C ASN A 10 19.41 0.45 -6.70
N MET A 11 18.86 0.67 -7.88
CA MET A 11 18.36 -0.40 -8.74
C MET A 11 18.67 -0.15 -10.21
N ASN A 12 19.41 -1.07 -10.81
CA ASN A 12 19.79 -1.09 -12.22
C ASN A 12 19.24 -2.35 -12.90
N TYR A 13 18.47 -2.18 -13.95
CA TYR A 13 18.03 -3.28 -14.80
C TYR A 13 19.02 -3.46 -15.95
N HIS A 14 19.58 -4.66 -16.07
CA HIS A 14 20.45 -5.02 -17.18
C HIS A 14 19.65 -5.69 -18.29
N THR A 15 19.71 -5.13 -19.48
CA THR A 15 19.08 -5.67 -20.69
C THR A 15 20.16 -5.91 -21.76
N LYS A 16 19.81 -6.64 -22.82
CA LYS A 16 20.72 -6.84 -23.97
C LYS A 16 21.14 -5.52 -24.61
N ASN A 17 20.40 -4.44 -24.42
CA ASN A 17 20.64 -3.13 -25.04
C ASN A 17 21.28 -2.11 -24.07
N GLY A 18 21.74 -2.55 -22.89
CA GLY A 18 22.40 -1.70 -21.89
C GLY A 18 21.76 -1.78 -20.50
N ALA A 19 22.26 -0.97 -19.59
CA ALA A 19 21.73 -0.84 -18.24
C ALA A 19 20.75 0.34 -18.15
N THR A 20 19.65 0.15 -17.42
CA THR A 20 18.69 1.20 -17.11
C THR A 20 18.66 1.42 -15.61
N GLU A 21 19.11 2.58 -15.15
CA GLU A 21 19.05 2.98 -13.76
C GLU A 21 17.59 3.34 -13.41
N ALA A 22 16.96 2.54 -12.56
CA ALA A 22 15.57 2.72 -12.17
C ALA A 22 15.43 3.54 -10.88
N ILE A 23 16.30 3.27 -9.90
CA ILE A 23 16.32 3.94 -8.59
C ILE A 23 17.77 4.31 -8.28
N LYS A 24 17.96 5.49 -7.69
CA LYS A 24 19.27 6.03 -7.33
C LYS A 24 19.24 6.67 -5.95
N HIS A 25 20.12 6.22 -5.05
CA HIS A 25 20.37 6.79 -3.73
C HIS A 25 19.09 7.06 -2.91
N LEU A 26 18.14 6.10 -2.88
CA LEU A 26 16.92 6.23 -2.09
C LEU A 26 17.19 5.88 -0.62
N SER A 27 16.91 6.85 0.28
CA SER A 27 17.03 6.65 1.73
C SER A 27 15.87 7.33 2.45
N PHE A 28 15.10 6.56 3.23
CA PHE A 28 14.05 7.04 4.12
C PHE A 28 13.72 5.96 5.16
N ASN A 29 12.98 6.35 6.18
CA ASN A 29 12.51 5.43 7.21
C ASN A 29 10.99 5.51 7.37
N ILE A 30 10.42 4.52 8.03
CA ILE A 30 9.00 4.42 8.33
C ILE A 30 8.82 4.03 9.78
N GLU A 31 7.96 4.76 10.49
CA GLU A 31 7.64 4.50 11.88
C GLU A 31 6.48 3.50 12.02
N GLU A 32 6.39 2.83 13.17
CA GLU A 32 5.27 1.93 13.44
C GLU A 32 3.95 2.72 13.50
N GLY A 33 2.91 2.20 12.83
CA GLY A 33 1.60 2.86 12.71
C GLY A 33 1.58 4.06 11.76
N GLU A 34 2.67 4.30 11.03
CA GLU A 34 2.69 5.34 9.99
C GLU A 34 1.98 4.87 8.73
N PHE A 35 1.23 5.77 8.09
CA PHE A 35 0.76 5.62 6.73
C PHE A 35 1.58 6.56 5.84
N LEU A 36 2.45 5.99 5.01
CA LEU A 36 3.30 6.70 4.05
C LEU A 36 2.76 6.53 2.64
N SER A 37 2.61 7.62 1.88
CA SER A 37 2.40 7.53 0.44
C SER A 37 3.65 7.92 -0.33
N ILE A 38 3.87 7.23 -1.45
CA ILE A 38 4.95 7.51 -2.40
C ILE A 38 4.30 7.85 -3.74
N ILE A 39 4.54 9.05 -4.22
CA ILE A 39 4.01 9.58 -5.47
C ILE A 39 5.15 9.90 -6.45
N GLY A 40 4.82 10.04 -7.72
CA GLY A 40 5.78 10.38 -8.76
C GLY A 40 5.27 10.01 -10.14
N PRO A 41 5.97 10.42 -11.22
CA PRO A 41 5.58 10.16 -12.59
C PRO A 41 5.37 8.68 -12.90
N SER A 42 4.56 8.39 -13.93
CA SER A 42 4.40 7.02 -14.40
C SER A 42 5.73 6.43 -14.85
N GLY A 43 6.01 5.20 -14.44
CA GLY A 43 7.23 4.48 -14.80
C GLY A 43 8.51 4.97 -14.09
N CYS A 44 8.43 5.88 -13.09
CA CYS A 44 9.64 6.33 -12.37
C CYS A 44 10.29 5.24 -11.52
N GLY A 45 9.56 4.22 -11.06
CA GLY A 45 10.14 3.13 -10.25
C GLY A 45 9.37 2.80 -8.97
N LYS A 46 8.16 3.34 -8.75
CA LYS A 46 7.36 3.13 -7.54
C LYS A 46 7.12 1.66 -7.21
N SER A 47 6.59 0.89 -8.16
CA SER A 47 6.36 -0.56 -7.96
C SER A 47 7.68 -1.34 -7.82
N THR A 48 8.77 -0.89 -8.49
CA THR A 48 10.11 -1.44 -8.27
C THR A 48 10.54 -1.25 -6.81
N LEU A 49 10.32 -0.07 -6.25
CA LEU A 49 10.64 0.23 -4.86
C LEU A 49 9.81 -0.65 -3.90
N LEU A 50 8.49 -0.81 -4.13
CA LEU A 50 7.67 -1.72 -3.32
C LEU A 50 8.15 -3.17 -3.41
N ASN A 51 8.57 -3.63 -4.59
CA ASN A 51 9.12 -4.98 -4.76
C ASN A 51 10.44 -5.16 -4.01
N ILE A 52 11.29 -4.13 -3.95
CA ILE A 52 12.50 -4.15 -3.14
C ILE A 52 12.17 -4.16 -1.65
N ILE A 53 11.26 -3.30 -1.20
CA ILE A 53 10.82 -3.24 0.20
C ILE A 53 10.23 -4.59 0.64
N SER A 54 9.43 -5.23 -0.22
CA SER A 54 8.84 -6.54 0.09
C SER A 54 9.84 -7.69 0.07
N GLY A 55 11.06 -7.49 -0.46
CA GLY A 55 12.04 -8.56 -0.65
C GLY A 55 11.76 -9.46 -1.86
N LEU A 56 10.81 -9.10 -2.73
CA LEU A 56 10.56 -9.79 -4.00
C LEU A 56 11.65 -9.47 -5.06
N LEU A 57 12.36 -8.37 -4.86
CA LEU A 57 13.45 -7.93 -5.73
C LEU A 57 14.62 -7.47 -4.86
N GLU A 58 15.81 -7.99 -5.14
CA GLU A 58 17.03 -7.53 -4.50
C GLU A 58 17.51 -6.21 -5.15
N PRO A 59 17.87 -5.18 -4.36
CA PRO A 59 18.46 -3.97 -4.90
C PRO A 59 19.84 -4.24 -5.47
N SER A 60 20.29 -3.44 -6.45
CA SER A 60 21.65 -3.53 -7.01
C SER A 60 22.72 -3.11 -5.99
N SER A 61 22.39 -2.19 -5.08
CA SER A 61 23.16 -1.82 -3.89
C SER A 61 22.27 -1.14 -2.84
N GLY A 62 22.81 -0.93 -1.65
CA GLY A 62 22.04 -0.47 -0.51
C GLY A 62 21.31 -1.62 0.19
N LYS A 63 20.43 -1.30 1.12
CA LYS A 63 19.72 -2.32 1.90
C LYS A 63 18.37 -1.81 2.45
N VAL A 64 17.47 -2.74 2.67
CA VAL A 64 16.22 -2.54 3.43
C VAL A 64 16.37 -3.27 4.76
N ILE A 65 16.24 -2.54 5.86
CA ILE A 65 16.35 -3.06 7.22
C ILE A 65 14.98 -3.02 7.87
N TYR A 66 14.52 -4.16 8.35
CA TYR A 66 13.31 -4.29 9.14
C TYR A 66 13.69 -4.45 10.61
N ASN A 67 13.39 -3.43 11.42
CA ASN A 67 13.77 -3.34 12.82
C ASN A 67 12.79 -4.10 13.74
N ASP A 68 12.67 -5.41 13.54
CA ASP A 68 11.90 -6.29 14.40
C ASP A 68 12.74 -7.56 14.72
N PRO A 69 13.16 -7.76 15.98
CA PRO A 69 14.01 -8.89 16.37
C PRO A 69 13.35 -10.26 16.18
N GLU A 70 12.01 -10.32 16.07
CA GLU A 70 11.28 -11.56 15.86
C GLU A 70 11.21 -11.97 14.39
N VAL A 71 11.67 -11.11 13.45
CA VAL A 71 11.56 -11.33 12.03
C VAL A 71 12.84 -11.91 11.46
N LYS A 72 12.79 -13.19 11.11
CA LYS A 72 13.88 -13.86 10.38
C LYS A 72 13.86 -13.60 8.87
N ASN A 73 12.68 -13.27 8.32
CA ASN A 73 12.49 -13.00 6.90
C ASN A 73 11.44 -11.90 6.73
N ASN A 74 11.80 -10.81 6.03
CA ASN A 74 10.95 -9.65 5.81
C ASN A 74 9.59 -10.00 5.17
N LEU A 75 9.57 -11.00 4.27
CA LEU A 75 8.37 -11.47 3.59
C LEU A 75 7.26 -11.97 4.55
N ASP A 76 7.63 -12.47 5.72
CA ASP A 76 6.65 -13.07 6.63
C ASP A 76 5.77 -12.04 7.35
N LYS A 77 6.23 -10.81 7.45
CA LYS A 77 5.55 -9.72 8.17
C LYS A 77 5.00 -8.62 7.26
N MET A 78 5.19 -8.77 5.96
CA MET A 78 4.65 -7.84 4.98
C MET A 78 3.46 -8.44 4.24
N GLY A 79 2.40 -7.63 4.10
CA GLY A 79 1.25 -7.95 3.28
C GLY A 79 1.29 -7.11 2.01
N TYR A 80 1.27 -7.74 0.84
CA TYR A 80 1.29 -7.04 -0.44
C TYR A 80 -0.09 -7.05 -1.07
N MET A 81 -0.63 -5.88 -1.36
CA MET A 81 -1.85 -5.68 -2.13
C MET A 81 -1.49 -5.06 -3.47
N PHE A 82 -1.71 -5.82 -4.54
CA PHE A 82 -1.43 -5.40 -5.91
C PHE A 82 -2.52 -4.48 -6.46
N GLN A 83 -2.22 -3.78 -7.54
CA GLN A 83 -3.13 -2.91 -8.29
C GLN A 83 -4.44 -3.63 -8.67
N LYS A 84 -4.36 -4.90 -9.10
CA LYS A 84 -5.51 -5.77 -9.33
C LYS A 84 -5.77 -6.63 -8.10
N ASP A 85 -7.03 -6.97 -7.87
CA ASP A 85 -7.45 -7.76 -6.71
C ASP A 85 -6.85 -9.18 -6.70
N TYR A 86 -6.54 -9.75 -7.87
CA TYR A 86 -6.01 -11.11 -8.05
C TYR A 86 -6.71 -12.16 -7.19
N LEU A 87 -8.02 -12.02 -7.03
CA LEU A 87 -8.83 -13.06 -6.40
C LEU A 87 -8.95 -14.25 -7.35
N PHE A 88 -8.83 -15.44 -6.81
CA PHE A 88 -9.00 -16.68 -7.58
C PHE A 88 -10.48 -16.88 -7.90
N PRO A 89 -10.90 -16.84 -9.17
CA PRO A 89 -12.33 -16.84 -9.53
C PRO A 89 -13.02 -18.17 -9.25
N TRP A 90 -12.27 -19.26 -9.10
CA TRP A 90 -12.79 -20.58 -8.75
C TRP A 90 -12.93 -20.82 -7.24
N LEU A 91 -12.38 -19.96 -6.41
CA LEU A 91 -12.52 -19.99 -4.95
C LEU A 91 -13.64 -19.05 -4.52
N THR A 92 -14.29 -19.36 -3.40
CA THR A 92 -15.21 -18.43 -2.73
C THR A 92 -14.45 -17.27 -2.11
N VAL A 93 -15.18 -16.23 -1.68
CA VAL A 93 -14.60 -15.09 -0.92
C VAL A 93 -13.85 -15.61 0.30
N ARG A 94 -14.47 -16.48 1.10
CA ARG A 94 -13.85 -17.05 2.30
C ARG A 94 -12.61 -17.87 1.97
N GLU A 95 -12.68 -18.71 0.95
CA GLU A 95 -11.52 -19.50 0.51
C GLU A 95 -10.37 -18.63 0.03
N ASN A 96 -10.65 -17.52 -0.69
CA ASN A 96 -9.64 -16.53 -1.07
C ASN A 96 -8.96 -15.92 0.16
N VAL A 97 -9.73 -15.53 1.18
CA VAL A 97 -9.20 -14.95 2.42
C VAL A 97 -8.34 -15.94 3.19
N LEU A 98 -8.76 -17.20 3.27
CA LEU A 98 -8.03 -18.25 4.01
C LEU A 98 -6.83 -18.81 3.24
N LEU A 99 -6.68 -18.51 1.96
CA LEU A 99 -5.67 -19.12 1.10
C LEU A 99 -4.24 -18.92 1.61
N GLY A 100 -3.90 -17.71 2.02
CA GLY A 100 -2.56 -17.39 2.54
C GLY A 100 -2.23 -18.16 3.81
N LEU A 101 -3.21 -18.31 4.71
CA LEU A 101 -3.08 -19.12 5.93
C LEU A 101 -2.84 -20.61 5.60
N LYS A 102 -3.55 -21.10 4.58
CA LYS A 102 -3.39 -22.49 4.10
C LYS A 102 -2.00 -22.72 3.50
N ILE A 103 -1.52 -21.80 2.65
CA ILE A 103 -0.21 -21.90 2.01
C ILE A 103 0.92 -21.87 3.05
N LYS A 104 0.80 -21.02 4.09
CA LYS A 104 1.78 -20.93 5.18
C LYS A 104 1.65 -22.04 6.23
N ASN A 105 0.71 -22.98 6.07
CA ASN A 105 0.41 -24.05 7.04
C ASN A 105 0.09 -23.54 8.46
N ILE A 106 -0.56 -22.37 8.56
CA ILE A 106 -1.01 -21.75 9.81
C ILE A 106 -2.54 -21.63 9.87
N LEU A 107 -3.27 -22.55 9.21
CA LEU A 107 -4.73 -22.58 9.20
C LEU A 107 -5.25 -23.19 10.50
N THR A 108 -5.12 -22.44 11.60
CA THR A 108 -5.64 -22.81 12.93
C THR A 108 -7.09 -22.36 13.09
N GLU A 109 -7.82 -22.92 14.07
CA GLU A 109 -9.18 -22.45 14.39
C GLU A 109 -9.22 -20.97 14.77
N GLU A 110 -8.18 -20.49 15.46
CA GLU A 110 -8.05 -19.08 15.84
C GLU A 110 -7.91 -18.19 14.60
N ASN A 111 -7.01 -18.52 13.69
CA ASN A 111 -6.79 -17.76 12.46
C ASN A 111 -8.02 -17.78 11.54
N ILE A 112 -8.75 -18.89 11.48
CA ILE A 112 -10.03 -18.97 10.77
C ILE A 112 -11.07 -18.05 11.40
N LYS A 113 -11.22 -18.06 12.72
CA LYS A 113 -12.15 -17.18 13.44
C LYS A 113 -11.79 -15.71 13.23
N ASN A 114 -10.50 -15.36 13.22
CA ASN A 114 -10.03 -14.00 12.95
C ASN A 114 -10.36 -13.56 11.50
N ALA A 115 -10.15 -14.43 10.52
CA ALA A 115 -10.51 -14.16 9.13
C ALA A 115 -12.03 -13.98 8.95
N ASP A 116 -12.85 -14.83 9.56
CA ASP A 116 -14.31 -14.69 9.55
C ASP A 116 -14.77 -13.40 10.27
N LYS A 117 -14.09 -13.01 11.37
CA LYS A 117 -14.34 -11.73 12.04
C LYS A 117 -14.02 -10.54 11.14
N LEU A 118 -12.92 -10.58 10.38
CA LEU A 118 -12.60 -9.55 9.39
C LEU A 118 -13.71 -9.45 8.33
N LEU A 119 -14.14 -10.57 7.74
CA LEU A 119 -15.25 -10.58 6.78
C LEU A 119 -16.53 -9.96 7.33
N LYS A 120 -16.88 -10.28 8.58
CA LYS A 120 -18.04 -9.71 9.27
C LYS A 120 -17.88 -8.21 9.54
N SER A 121 -16.72 -7.80 10.03
CA SER A 121 -16.44 -6.42 10.40
C SER A 121 -16.46 -5.45 9.21
N TYR A 122 -16.32 -5.97 7.99
CA TYR A 122 -16.26 -5.18 6.74
C TYR A 122 -17.43 -5.51 5.79
N ASP A 123 -18.56 -5.97 6.35
CA ASP A 123 -19.83 -6.21 5.66
C ASP A 123 -19.76 -7.21 4.51
N LEU A 124 -18.84 -8.17 4.59
CA LEU A 124 -18.66 -9.22 3.58
C LEU A 124 -19.10 -10.61 4.06
N GLU A 125 -19.60 -10.75 5.30
CA GLU A 125 -20.05 -12.03 5.85
C GLU A 125 -21.11 -12.71 4.98
N LYS A 126 -22.08 -11.92 4.49
CA LYS A 126 -23.18 -12.42 3.63
C LYS A 126 -22.70 -12.92 2.27
N PHE A 127 -21.51 -12.52 1.87
CA PHE A 127 -20.90 -12.85 0.57
C PHE A 127 -19.78 -13.89 0.68
N LYS A 128 -19.53 -14.44 1.87
CA LYS A 128 -18.40 -15.35 2.11
C LYS A 128 -18.37 -16.59 1.21
N ASP A 129 -19.55 -17.07 0.83
CA ASP A 129 -19.74 -18.26 -0.03
C ASP A 129 -19.90 -17.90 -1.52
N HIS A 130 -19.90 -16.60 -1.88
CA HIS A 130 -19.96 -16.13 -3.26
C HIS A 130 -18.60 -16.26 -3.94
N LYS A 131 -18.61 -16.31 -5.29
CA LYS A 131 -17.40 -16.20 -6.11
C LYS A 131 -17.05 -14.73 -6.38
N PRO A 132 -15.76 -14.39 -6.63
CA PRO A 132 -15.35 -13.02 -6.94
C PRO A 132 -16.11 -12.38 -8.11
N THR A 133 -16.54 -13.17 -9.09
CA THR A 133 -17.32 -12.72 -10.25
C THR A 133 -18.72 -12.19 -9.89
N GLN A 134 -19.23 -12.51 -8.72
CA GLN A 134 -20.54 -12.07 -8.20
C GLN A 134 -20.44 -10.79 -7.36
N LEU A 135 -19.22 -10.24 -7.20
CA LEU A 135 -18.96 -9.06 -6.37
C LEU A 135 -18.77 -7.80 -7.21
N SER A 136 -19.10 -6.63 -6.65
CA SER A 136 -18.70 -5.35 -7.22
C SER A 136 -17.17 -5.15 -7.15
N GLY A 137 -16.63 -4.21 -7.94
CA GLY A 137 -15.20 -3.89 -7.91
C GLY A 137 -14.70 -3.51 -6.51
N GLY A 138 -15.44 -2.64 -5.81
CA GLY A 138 -15.10 -2.24 -4.44
C GLY A 138 -15.19 -3.39 -3.43
N MET A 139 -16.14 -4.32 -3.59
CA MET A 139 -16.20 -5.52 -2.75
C MET A 139 -14.97 -6.40 -2.99
N ARG A 140 -14.56 -6.61 -4.25
CA ARG A 140 -13.34 -7.39 -4.55
C ARG A 140 -12.09 -6.77 -3.95
N GLN A 141 -11.94 -5.43 -4.00
CA GLN A 141 -10.80 -4.73 -3.36
C GLN A 141 -10.80 -4.93 -1.85
N ARG A 142 -11.95 -4.83 -1.17
CA ARG A 142 -12.05 -5.13 0.27
C ARG A 142 -11.69 -6.59 0.57
N VAL A 143 -12.14 -7.55 -0.24
CA VAL A 143 -11.75 -8.97 -0.07
C VAL A 143 -10.25 -9.15 -0.24
N ALA A 144 -9.61 -8.49 -1.22
CA ALA A 144 -8.16 -8.55 -1.41
C ALA A 144 -7.39 -8.00 -0.21
N LEU A 145 -7.86 -6.87 0.36
CA LEU A 145 -7.28 -6.31 1.59
C LEU A 145 -7.45 -7.27 2.78
N ILE A 146 -8.66 -7.82 2.97
CA ILE A 146 -8.93 -8.77 4.07
C ILE A 146 -8.08 -10.03 3.92
N ARG A 147 -7.90 -10.55 2.70
CA ARG A 147 -6.99 -11.67 2.41
C ARG A 147 -5.56 -11.37 2.88
N THR A 148 -5.10 -10.15 2.65
CA THR A 148 -3.78 -9.70 3.08
C THR A 148 -3.72 -9.55 4.60
N LEU A 149 -4.74 -8.92 5.21
CA LEU A 149 -4.83 -8.73 6.66
C LEU A 149 -4.99 -10.03 7.46
N ALA A 150 -5.60 -11.07 6.86
CA ALA A 150 -5.78 -12.38 7.51
C ALA A 150 -4.44 -13.02 7.90
N LEU A 151 -3.35 -12.66 7.22
CA LEU A 151 -1.98 -13.08 7.56
C LEU A 151 -1.38 -12.29 8.72
N ASN A 152 -2.11 -11.31 9.26
CA ASN A 152 -1.68 -10.41 10.35
C ASN A 152 -0.31 -9.73 10.06
N PRO A 153 -0.12 -9.10 8.91
CA PRO A 153 1.14 -8.42 8.61
C PRO A 153 1.34 -7.22 9.52
N ARG A 154 2.60 -6.82 9.75
CA ARG A 154 2.91 -5.56 10.44
C ARG A 154 2.95 -4.37 9.48
N ILE A 155 3.36 -4.62 8.23
CA ILE A 155 3.42 -3.60 7.17
C ILE A 155 2.54 -4.05 6.01
N LEU A 156 1.70 -3.14 5.53
CA LEU A 156 0.92 -3.26 4.30
C LEU A 156 1.59 -2.49 3.18
N LEU A 157 1.87 -3.16 2.08
CA LEU A 157 2.35 -2.56 0.83
C LEU A 157 1.19 -2.51 -0.15
N LEU A 158 0.81 -1.30 -0.59
CA LEU A 158 -0.35 -1.04 -1.43
C LEU A 158 0.12 -0.46 -2.76
N ASP A 159 0.03 -1.24 -3.84
CA ASP A 159 0.45 -0.83 -5.18
C ASP A 159 -0.76 -0.36 -5.98
N GLU A 160 -0.96 0.96 -6.06
CA GLU A 160 -2.08 1.62 -6.75
C GLU A 160 -3.46 0.99 -6.44
N PRO A 161 -3.83 0.82 -5.17
CA PRO A 161 -4.92 -0.08 -4.76
C PRO A 161 -6.30 0.32 -5.31
N PHE A 162 -6.48 1.55 -5.77
CA PHE A 162 -7.78 2.07 -6.20
C PHE A 162 -7.86 2.40 -7.69
N SER A 163 -6.78 2.26 -8.46
CA SER A 163 -6.68 2.71 -9.85
C SER A 163 -7.66 2.01 -10.81
N ALA A 164 -8.08 0.77 -10.49
CA ALA A 164 -9.02 0.00 -11.29
C ALA A 164 -10.51 0.32 -11.02
N LEU A 165 -10.82 1.26 -10.11
CA LEU A 165 -12.17 1.61 -9.71
C LEU A 165 -12.66 2.89 -10.40
N ASP A 166 -13.97 2.95 -10.70
CA ASP A 166 -14.61 4.19 -11.10
C ASP A 166 -14.57 5.23 -9.96
N TYR A 167 -14.75 6.49 -10.29
CA TYR A 167 -14.57 7.61 -9.35
C TYR A 167 -15.42 7.50 -8.08
N GLN A 168 -16.72 7.17 -8.21
CA GLN A 168 -17.62 7.11 -7.04
C GLN A 168 -17.28 5.92 -6.12
N THR A 169 -17.06 4.76 -6.72
CA THR A 169 -16.64 3.54 -5.99
C THR A 169 -15.30 3.76 -5.32
N ARG A 170 -14.36 4.42 -6.01
CA ARG A 170 -13.02 4.73 -5.49
C ARG A 170 -13.08 5.54 -4.21
N GLN A 171 -13.85 6.64 -4.17
CA GLN A 171 -13.99 7.46 -2.96
C GLN A 171 -14.46 6.64 -1.75
N LYS A 172 -15.52 5.87 -1.93
CA LYS A 172 -16.07 5.03 -0.86
C LYS A 172 -15.09 3.97 -0.39
N VAL A 173 -14.43 3.28 -1.34
CA VAL A 173 -13.46 2.22 -1.00
C VAL A 173 -12.21 2.80 -0.34
N THR A 174 -11.76 4.00 -0.72
CA THR A 174 -10.66 4.69 -0.05
C THR A 174 -10.96 4.96 1.42
N ASP A 175 -12.17 5.43 1.72
CA ASP A 175 -12.62 5.65 3.11
C ASP A 175 -12.67 4.31 3.88
N ASP A 176 -13.29 3.29 3.29
CA ASP A 176 -13.39 1.94 3.89
C ASP A 176 -11.99 1.38 4.20
N VAL A 177 -11.06 1.44 3.24
CA VAL A 177 -9.68 0.92 3.38
C VAL A 177 -8.90 1.69 4.44
N TYR A 178 -9.02 3.02 4.47
CA TYR A 178 -8.38 3.85 5.50
C TYR A 178 -8.83 3.44 6.90
N GLU A 179 -10.15 3.34 7.12
CA GLU A 179 -10.71 2.94 8.42
C GLU A 179 -10.28 1.52 8.82
N ILE A 180 -10.18 0.61 7.85
CA ILE A 180 -9.70 -0.74 8.08
C ILE A 180 -8.25 -0.70 8.59
N ILE A 181 -7.35 -0.02 7.88
CA ILE A 181 -5.92 0.04 8.22
C ILE A 181 -5.72 0.73 9.57
N LYS A 182 -6.44 1.84 9.82
CA LYS A 182 -6.40 2.58 11.08
C LYS A 182 -6.87 1.71 12.25
N ARG A 183 -8.00 0.99 12.09
CA ARG A 183 -8.58 0.15 13.14
C ARG A 183 -7.70 -1.06 13.47
N GLU A 184 -7.07 -1.65 12.47
CA GLU A 184 -6.15 -2.77 12.65
C GLU A 184 -4.75 -2.33 13.13
N GLY A 185 -4.51 -1.02 13.29
CA GLY A 185 -3.25 -0.45 13.78
C GLY A 185 -2.03 -0.79 12.91
N LYS A 186 -2.23 -0.90 11.59
CA LYS A 186 -1.18 -1.33 10.66
C LYS A 186 -0.34 -0.17 10.17
N THR A 187 0.95 -0.41 9.99
CA THR A 187 1.83 0.44 9.19
C THR A 187 1.55 0.21 7.71
N ALA A 188 1.47 1.26 6.90
CA ALA A 188 1.17 1.12 5.48
C ALA A 188 2.09 1.98 4.61
N ILE A 189 2.51 1.41 3.48
CA ILE A 189 3.20 2.11 2.40
C ILE A 189 2.34 1.98 1.16
N MET A 190 1.89 3.10 0.61
CA MET A 190 1.08 3.14 -0.60
C MET A 190 1.84 3.84 -1.71
N VAL A 191 1.89 3.24 -2.88
CA VAL A 191 2.25 3.96 -4.10
C VAL A 191 0.98 4.29 -4.87
N THR A 192 0.89 5.53 -5.34
CA THR A 192 -0.23 6.00 -6.14
C THR A 192 0.22 7.12 -7.07
N HIS A 193 -0.54 7.34 -8.12
CA HIS A 193 -0.43 8.53 -8.98
C HIS A 193 -1.52 9.58 -8.66
N ASP A 194 -2.44 9.26 -7.75
CA ASP A 194 -3.51 10.16 -7.32
C ASP A 194 -3.09 10.95 -6.08
N LEU A 195 -2.89 12.27 -6.26
CA LEU A 195 -2.51 13.19 -5.18
C LEU A 195 -3.56 13.25 -4.07
N GLY A 196 -4.83 13.21 -4.46
CA GLY A 196 -5.92 13.26 -3.50
C GLY A 196 -5.89 12.06 -2.57
N GLU A 197 -5.66 10.85 -3.10
CA GLU A 197 -5.49 9.64 -2.28
C GLU A 197 -4.29 9.76 -1.34
N ALA A 198 -3.13 10.19 -1.87
CA ALA A 198 -1.92 10.35 -1.07
C ALA A 198 -2.13 11.31 0.12
N ILE A 199 -2.74 12.47 -0.10
CA ILE A 199 -2.96 13.48 0.93
C ILE A 199 -3.93 13.01 2.02
N ILE A 200 -5.06 12.39 1.63
CA ILE A 200 -6.11 12.06 2.61
C ILE A 200 -5.79 10.82 3.45
N MET A 201 -5.02 9.88 2.90
CA MET A 201 -4.70 8.63 3.59
C MET A 201 -3.44 8.71 4.44
N SER A 202 -2.49 9.58 4.09
CA SER A 202 -1.15 9.52 4.65
C SER A 202 -0.89 10.55 5.73
N LYS A 203 0.06 10.26 6.58
CA LYS A 203 0.72 11.24 7.47
C LYS A 203 1.92 11.90 6.80
N ARG A 204 2.49 11.24 5.77
CA ARG A 204 3.66 11.71 5.05
C ARG A 204 3.60 11.26 3.60
N VAL A 205 4.07 12.12 2.71
CA VAL A 205 4.11 11.87 1.27
C VAL A 205 5.52 12.10 0.75
N ILE A 206 6.13 11.07 0.19
CA ILE A 206 7.42 11.17 -0.53
C ILE A 206 7.13 11.36 -2.01
N VAL A 207 7.75 12.39 -2.59
CA VAL A 207 7.69 12.70 -4.01
C VAL A 207 8.95 12.18 -4.70
N LEU A 208 8.78 11.34 -5.71
CA LEU A 208 9.89 10.82 -6.51
C LEU A 208 10.07 11.60 -7.81
N THR A 209 11.32 11.72 -8.24
CA THR A 209 11.70 12.26 -9.55
C THR A 209 11.33 11.29 -10.70
N LYS A 210 11.46 11.73 -11.95
CA LYS A 210 11.60 10.84 -13.13
C LYS A 210 12.77 9.90 -12.94
N ARG A 211 12.78 8.82 -13.76
CA ARG A 211 13.86 7.83 -13.78
C ARG A 211 15.21 8.47 -14.12
N PRO A 212 16.26 8.17 -13.36
CA PRO A 212 16.29 7.35 -12.15
C PRO A 212 15.57 8.02 -10.99
N ALA A 213 14.71 7.26 -10.26
CA ALA A 213 13.97 7.78 -9.15
C ALA A 213 14.88 8.15 -7.98
N THR A 214 14.79 9.39 -7.54
CA THR A 214 15.38 9.92 -6.30
C THR A 214 14.26 10.57 -5.50
N ILE A 215 14.45 10.82 -4.21
CA ILE A 215 13.53 11.63 -3.44
C ILE A 215 13.68 13.09 -3.87
N LYS A 216 12.57 13.68 -4.33
CA LYS A 216 12.50 15.12 -4.65
C LYS A 216 12.04 15.91 -3.44
N ASP A 217 11.05 15.39 -2.71
CA ASP A 217 10.50 16.03 -1.52
C ASP A 217 9.94 14.97 -0.56
N ASP A 218 9.83 15.32 0.73
CA ASP A 218 9.29 14.49 1.81
C ASP A 218 8.41 15.37 2.69
N VAL A 219 7.10 15.31 2.47
CA VAL A 219 6.13 16.25 3.01
C VAL A 219 5.29 15.62 4.12
N GLU A 220 5.32 16.22 5.31
CA GLU A 220 4.42 15.84 6.39
C GLU A 220 3.02 16.42 6.15
N ILE A 221 1.99 15.57 6.24
CA ILE A 221 0.59 15.92 6.02
C ILE A 221 -0.12 16.07 7.37
N VAL A 222 -0.46 17.27 7.73
CA VAL A 222 -1.11 17.60 9.00
C VAL A 222 -2.46 18.27 8.72
N PHE A 223 -3.54 17.66 9.25
CA PHE A 223 -4.87 18.26 9.26
C PHE A 223 -5.20 18.75 10.67
N ALA A 224 -5.93 19.89 10.76
CA ALA A 224 -6.40 20.42 12.04
C ALA A 224 -7.24 19.38 12.80
N ASN A 225 -8.13 18.67 12.09
CA ASN A 225 -8.89 17.55 12.63
C ASN A 225 -8.17 16.22 12.36
N LYS A 226 -7.39 15.77 13.35
CA LYS A 226 -6.60 14.53 13.25
C LYS A 226 -7.45 13.26 13.07
N ASP A 227 -8.71 13.28 13.49
CA ASP A 227 -9.64 12.15 13.40
C ASP A 227 -10.62 12.25 12.21
N ALA A 228 -10.41 13.23 11.32
CA ALA A 228 -11.23 13.35 10.13
C ALA A 228 -11.09 12.12 9.23
N THR A 229 -12.25 11.61 8.75
CA THR A 229 -12.26 10.58 7.70
C THR A 229 -11.69 11.14 6.40
N PRO A 230 -11.22 10.31 5.46
CA PRO A 230 -10.73 10.75 4.17
C PRO A 230 -11.72 11.67 3.43
N PHE A 231 -13.03 11.35 3.51
CA PHE A 231 -14.07 12.21 2.94
C PHE A 231 -14.10 13.62 3.55
N LYS A 232 -13.96 13.73 4.88
CA LYS A 232 -13.91 15.04 5.56
C LYS A 232 -12.62 15.77 5.26
N LYS A 233 -11.47 15.09 5.23
CA LYS A 233 -10.18 15.69 4.88
C LYS A 233 -10.19 16.36 3.51
N ARG A 234 -10.94 15.83 2.52
CA ARG A 234 -11.12 16.48 1.20
C ARG A 234 -11.79 17.85 1.26
N GLN A 235 -12.54 18.13 2.33
CA GLN A 235 -13.27 19.40 2.53
C GLN A 235 -12.48 20.41 3.36
N GLU A 236 -11.38 20.00 3.99
CA GLU A 236 -10.54 20.85 4.81
C GLU A 236 -9.66 21.77 3.92
N PRO A 237 -9.38 23.02 4.35
CA PRO A 237 -8.52 23.94 3.60
C PRO A 237 -7.12 23.39 3.33
N GLU A 238 -6.59 22.61 4.26
CA GLU A 238 -5.27 21.98 4.16
C GLU A 238 -5.17 21.04 2.96
N PHE A 239 -6.26 20.39 2.57
CA PHE A 239 -6.28 19.53 1.38
C PHE A 239 -5.88 20.31 0.12
N ASN A 240 -6.51 21.46 -0.12
CA ASN A 240 -6.22 22.29 -1.29
C ASN A 240 -4.80 22.85 -1.25
N LYS A 241 -4.29 23.21 -0.06
CA LYS A 241 -2.92 23.66 0.14
C LYS A 241 -1.93 22.56 -0.29
N TYR A 242 -2.00 21.37 0.31
CA TYR A 242 -1.11 20.27 -0.02
C TYR A 242 -1.26 19.82 -1.47
N PHE A 243 -2.49 19.81 -2.00
CA PHE A 243 -2.72 19.45 -3.40
C PHE A 243 -1.99 20.42 -4.34
N GLY A 244 -2.06 21.73 -4.08
CA GLY A 244 -1.35 22.73 -4.88
C GLY A 244 0.16 22.64 -4.76
N GLU A 245 0.69 22.34 -3.58
CA GLU A 245 2.13 22.15 -3.33
C GLU A 245 2.64 20.91 -4.07
N LEU A 246 2.06 19.74 -3.82
CA LEU A 246 2.46 18.47 -4.43
C LEU A 246 2.26 18.44 -5.95
N TRP A 247 1.21 19.12 -6.46
CA TRP A 247 1.01 19.26 -7.90
C TRP A 247 2.18 19.96 -8.58
N LYS A 248 2.65 21.08 -8.02
CA LYS A 248 3.82 21.82 -8.55
C LYS A 248 5.08 20.96 -8.54
N GLU A 249 5.24 20.13 -7.51
CA GLU A 249 6.38 19.22 -7.41
C GLU A 249 6.36 18.15 -8.51
N ILE A 250 5.18 17.59 -8.84
CA ILE A 250 5.06 16.60 -9.91
C ILE A 250 5.13 17.25 -11.29
N ASP A 251 4.48 18.38 -11.49
CA ASP A 251 4.42 19.09 -12.80
C ASP A 251 5.81 19.62 -13.18
N GLY A 252 6.55 20.18 -12.24
CA GLY A 252 7.96 20.56 -12.43
C GLY A 252 8.90 19.39 -12.80
N VAL A 253 8.45 18.15 -12.63
CA VAL A 253 9.16 16.95 -13.08
C VAL A 253 8.79 16.61 -14.54
N ASN A 254 7.68 17.13 -15.06
CA ASN A 254 7.19 16.85 -16.42
C ASN A 254 7.74 17.81 -17.51
N GLY A 255 8.44 18.91 -17.08
CA GLY A 255 9.06 19.90 -17.96
C GLY A 255 10.45 19.54 -18.49
#